data_9042f3c0079355d03cbb65bb60e0480e
#
_entry.id   9042f3c0079355d03cbb65bb60e0480e
#
_cell.length_a   1.000
_cell.length_b   1.000
_cell.length_c   1.000
_cell.angle_alpha   90.00
_cell.angle_beta   90.00
_cell.angle_gamma   90.00
#
_symmetry.space_group_name_H-M   'P 1'
#
loop_
_entity.id
_entity.type
_entity.pdbx_description
1 polymer ?
#
loop_
_entity_poly.entity_id
_entity_poly.type
_entity_poly.pdbx_seq_one_letter_code
_entity_poly.pdbx_strand_id
1 'polypeptide(L)'
;MTASTVYVDVDGTLVGPGGDVLAGDGPRLIGALLGCRAAGIAVVPVTGRSRIQVRELCRLLGLPRGIAELGCIHLEGREVRYELGAFPFLGETPVERMLRDGVLDVVLAQGLEPHEPWNEGREATYLLRGKVDEAAVSARLAAAGHSWCEVVDNGVLRRGGHVYHLAPTGTGKAHGVRVDRRHHGIARADTVYIGDAASDLACADDVGECWLVGNAEPELDWPNRTTGAHGDGVAEVLEQLLA
;
A
#
# COMPACT_ATOMS: atom_id res chain seq x y z
N MET A 1 0.79 17.05 -18.79
CA MET A 1 -0.17 16.27 -17.97
C MET A 1 -0.66 17.14 -16.84
N THR A 2 -1.95 17.12 -16.49
CA THR A 2 -2.50 17.88 -15.35
C THR A 2 -3.02 16.91 -14.30
N ALA A 3 -2.12 16.27 -13.55
CA ALA A 3 -2.54 15.48 -12.41
C ALA A 3 -2.74 16.37 -11.17
N SER A 4 -3.80 16.15 -10.43
CA SER A 4 -4.03 16.81 -9.13
C SER A 4 -3.59 15.94 -7.95
N THR A 5 -3.45 14.63 -8.18
CA THR A 5 -3.06 13.67 -7.14
C THR A 5 -2.16 12.58 -7.70
N VAL A 6 -1.08 12.30 -6.98
CA VAL A 6 -0.16 11.19 -7.24
C VAL A 6 -0.25 10.22 -6.06
N TYR A 7 -0.69 9.01 -6.33
CA TYR A 7 -0.59 7.89 -5.41
C TYR A 7 0.75 7.21 -5.58
N VAL A 8 1.42 6.90 -4.50
CA VAL A 8 2.76 6.31 -4.55
C VAL A 8 2.87 5.17 -3.55
N ASP A 9 3.34 4.01 -4.01
CA ASP A 9 3.76 2.96 -3.09
C ASP A 9 4.97 3.40 -2.26
N VAL A 10 5.18 2.76 -1.12
CA VAL A 10 6.25 3.16 -0.20
C VAL A 10 7.46 2.26 -0.32
N ASP A 11 7.32 0.97 0.03
CA ASP A 11 8.47 0.06 0.15
C ASP A 11 8.90 -0.47 -1.21
N GLY A 12 10.08 -0.10 -1.66
CA GLY A 12 10.57 -0.41 -3.00
C GLY A 12 10.30 0.70 -4.02
N THR A 13 9.45 1.67 -3.69
CA THR A 13 9.05 2.77 -4.58
C THR A 13 9.50 4.13 -4.04
N LEU A 14 8.78 4.66 -3.04
CA LEU A 14 9.15 5.96 -2.44
C LEU A 14 10.42 5.86 -1.60
N VAL A 15 10.63 4.73 -0.94
CA VAL A 15 11.79 4.47 -0.11
C VAL A 15 12.59 3.29 -0.66
N GLY A 16 13.90 3.40 -0.59
CA GLY A 16 14.82 2.36 -0.98
C GLY A 16 15.03 1.27 0.08
N PRO A 17 16.04 0.40 -0.12
CA PRO A 17 16.34 -0.69 0.77
C PRO A 17 16.55 -0.24 2.22
N GLY A 18 15.89 -0.92 3.16
CA GLY A 18 15.95 -0.56 4.58
C GLY A 18 14.99 0.55 5.00
N GLY A 19 14.12 1.02 4.09
CA GLY A 19 13.18 2.11 4.36
C GLY A 19 13.81 3.50 4.29
N ASP A 20 14.94 3.62 3.60
CA ASP A 20 15.68 4.87 3.44
C ASP A 20 15.03 5.75 2.35
N VAL A 21 14.45 6.87 2.77
CA VAL A 21 13.85 7.88 1.87
C VAL A 21 14.90 8.71 1.12
N LEU A 22 16.13 8.70 1.59
CA LEU A 22 17.25 9.43 0.97
C LEU A 22 18.14 8.50 0.11
N ALA A 23 17.74 7.24 -0.10
CA ALA A 23 18.41 6.35 -1.04
C ALA A 23 18.44 6.97 -2.44
N GLY A 24 19.57 6.82 -3.15
CA GLY A 24 19.75 7.48 -4.44
C GLY A 24 19.98 8.99 -4.31
N ASP A 25 19.37 9.80 -5.18
CA ASP A 25 19.40 11.26 -5.10
C ASP A 25 18.27 11.80 -4.22
N GLY A 26 18.44 11.61 -2.91
CA GLY A 26 17.46 12.09 -1.93
C GLY A 26 17.10 13.57 -2.05
N PRO A 27 18.05 14.52 -2.28
CA PRO A 27 17.75 15.91 -2.56
C PRO A 27 16.79 16.13 -3.73
N ARG A 28 16.94 15.35 -4.81
CA ARG A 28 16.05 15.40 -5.98
C ARG A 28 14.62 15.01 -5.63
N LEU A 29 14.43 13.89 -4.94
CA LEU A 29 13.11 13.46 -4.49
C LEU A 29 12.45 14.50 -3.60
N ILE A 30 13.16 15.02 -2.59
CA ILE A 30 12.61 16.04 -1.68
C ILE A 30 12.27 17.32 -2.48
N GLY A 31 13.11 17.73 -3.44
CA GLY A 31 12.84 18.85 -4.33
C GLY A 31 11.55 18.66 -5.14
N ALA A 32 11.35 17.48 -5.72
CA ALA A 32 10.15 17.15 -6.48
C ALA A 32 8.88 17.15 -5.59
N LEU A 33 8.95 16.59 -4.38
CA LEU A 33 7.84 16.63 -3.40
C LEU A 33 7.47 18.07 -3.02
N LEU A 34 8.47 18.94 -2.78
CA LEU A 34 8.24 20.37 -2.51
C LEU A 34 7.64 21.08 -3.72
N GLY A 35 8.07 20.75 -4.94
CA GLY A 35 7.51 21.26 -6.18
C GLY A 35 6.03 20.90 -6.33
N CYS A 36 5.68 19.63 -6.12
CA CYS A 36 4.29 19.15 -6.13
C CYS A 36 3.43 19.91 -5.12
N ARG A 37 3.92 20.06 -3.89
CA ARG A 37 3.22 20.83 -2.86
C ARG A 37 2.99 22.28 -3.29
N ALA A 38 3.98 22.93 -3.88
CA ALA A 38 3.86 24.32 -4.36
C ALA A 38 2.87 24.45 -5.53
N ALA A 39 2.78 23.42 -6.39
CA ALA A 39 1.84 23.35 -7.51
C ALA A 39 0.42 22.89 -7.09
N GLY A 40 0.18 22.55 -5.81
CA GLY A 40 -1.09 22.04 -5.34
C GLY A 40 -1.37 20.58 -5.72
N ILE A 41 -0.35 19.82 -6.13
CA ILE A 41 -0.44 18.39 -6.44
C ILE A 41 -0.29 17.61 -5.13
N ALA A 42 -1.28 16.82 -4.78
CA ALA A 42 -1.25 15.97 -3.60
C ALA A 42 -0.46 14.69 -3.87
N VAL A 43 0.60 14.42 -3.11
CA VAL A 43 1.29 13.13 -3.12
C VAL A 43 0.80 12.30 -1.94
N VAL A 44 0.28 11.09 -2.22
CA VAL A 44 -0.45 10.23 -1.27
C VAL A 44 0.21 8.86 -1.21
N PRO A 45 0.89 8.48 -0.13
CA PRO A 45 1.42 7.14 0.03
C PRO A 45 0.31 6.10 0.17
N VAL A 46 0.44 4.96 -0.52
CA VAL A 46 -0.47 3.81 -0.50
C VAL A 46 0.33 2.56 -0.21
N THR A 47 0.17 1.98 0.97
CA THR A 47 1.12 0.96 1.43
C THR A 47 0.49 -0.10 2.35
N GLY A 48 1.20 -1.24 2.49
CA GLY A 48 0.91 -2.23 3.51
C GLY A 48 1.39 -1.85 4.91
N ARG A 49 2.09 -0.74 5.11
CA ARG A 49 2.55 -0.27 6.43
C ARG A 49 1.38 0.04 7.36
N SER A 50 1.63 -0.06 8.68
CA SER A 50 0.62 0.25 9.70
C SER A 50 0.21 1.73 9.68
N ARG A 51 -0.94 2.02 10.25
CA ARG A 51 -1.45 3.38 10.42
C ARG A 51 -0.44 4.33 11.07
N ILE A 52 0.26 3.86 12.09
CA ILE A 52 1.25 4.68 12.82
C ILE A 52 2.42 5.03 11.92
N GLN A 53 2.95 4.07 11.16
CA GLN A 53 4.07 4.28 10.24
C GLN A 53 3.70 5.25 9.10
N VAL A 54 2.49 5.12 8.52
CA VAL A 54 2.03 6.01 7.46
C VAL A 54 1.79 7.43 7.99
N ARG A 55 1.22 7.57 9.18
CA ARG A 55 1.04 8.88 9.82
C ARG A 55 2.37 9.60 10.03
N GLU A 56 3.38 8.88 10.51
CA GLU A 56 4.72 9.44 10.72
C GLU A 56 5.39 9.81 9.38
N LEU A 57 5.28 8.96 8.37
CA LEU A 57 5.77 9.25 7.02
C LEU A 57 5.15 10.54 6.46
N CYS A 58 3.82 10.66 6.53
CA CYS A 58 3.11 11.86 6.08
C CYS A 58 3.55 13.11 6.86
N ARG A 59 3.72 13.00 8.17
CA ARG A 59 4.18 14.10 9.02
C ARG A 59 5.59 14.55 8.66
N LEU A 60 6.52 13.62 8.48
CA LEU A 60 7.94 13.90 8.17
C LEU A 60 8.12 14.51 6.77
N LEU A 61 7.39 14.00 5.78
CA LEU A 61 7.51 14.47 4.39
C LEU A 61 6.51 15.59 4.05
N GLY A 62 5.67 16.01 4.99
CA GLY A 62 4.66 17.06 4.77
C GLY A 62 3.58 16.65 3.77
N LEU A 63 3.25 15.36 3.67
CA LEU A 63 2.23 14.83 2.78
C LEU A 63 0.83 15.05 3.37
N PRO A 64 -0.19 15.43 2.56
CA PRO A 64 -1.48 15.86 3.08
C PRO A 64 -2.30 14.73 3.69
N ARG A 65 -2.18 13.54 3.14
CA ARG A 65 -2.93 12.33 3.53
C ARG A 65 -2.18 11.06 3.14
N GLY A 66 -2.65 9.90 3.60
CA GLY A 66 -2.04 8.61 3.27
C GLY A 66 -3.00 7.45 3.45
N ILE A 67 -2.70 6.33 2.80
CA ILE A 67 -3.52 5.11 2.79
C ILE A 67 -2.65 3.97 3.32
N ALA A 68 -3.06 3.42 4.47
CA ALA A 68 -2.35 2.39 5.21
C ALA A 68 -3.03 1.02 5.11
N GLU A 69 -2.30 0.00 5.53
CA GLU A 69 -2.79 -1.37 5.70
C GLU A 69 -3.58 -1.88 4.49
N LEU A 70 -2.95 -1.84 3.30
CA LEU A 70 -3.53 -2.27 2.02
C LEU A 70 -4.87 -1.62 1.69
N GLY A 71 -4.99 -0.30 1.90
CA GLY A 71 -6.20 0.41 1.53
C GLY A 71 -7.29 0.43 2.59
N CYS A 72 -7.05 -0.21 3.73
CA CYS A 72 -8.04 -0.33 4.81
C CYS A 72 -8.18 0.92 5.67
N ILE A 73 -7.13 1.75 5.77
CA ILE A 73 -7.12 2.90 6.69
C ILE A 73 -6.67 4.15 5.95
N HIS A 74 -7.52 5.15 5.92
CA HIS A 74 -7.25 6.44 5.33
C HIS A 74 -6.95 7.47 6.41
N LEU A 75 -5.89 8.25 6.19
CA LEU A 75 -5.38 9.24 7.12
C LEU A 75 -5.36 10.61 6.47
N GLU A 76 -5.97 11.61 7.12
CA GLU A 76 -5.89 13.00 6.71
C GLU A 76 -5.75 13.90 7.95
N GLY A 77 -4.57 14.49 8.14
CA GLY A 77 -4.27 15.23 9.36
C GLY A 77 -4.45 14.35 10.62
N ARG A 78 -5.46 14.68 11.43
CA ARG A 78 -5.82 13.90 12.64
C ARG A 78 -6.92 12.88 12.37
N GLU A 79 -7.61 12.99 11.26
CA GLU A 79 -8.72 12.10 10.93
C GLU A 79 -8.24 10.72 10.52
N VAL A 80 -9.03 9.72 10.89
CA VAL A 80 -8.83 8.31 10.53
C VAL A 80 -10.15 7.77 10.03
N ARG A 81 -10.16 7.21 8.84
CA ARG A 81 -11.33 6.57 8.25
C ARG A 81 -10.99 5.12 7.91
N TYR A 82 -11.85 4.20 8.31
CA TYR A 82 -11.72 2.79 8.03
C TYR A 82 -12.58 2.40 6.83
N GLU A 83 -11.95 1.74 5.85
CA GLU A 83 -12.56 1.25 4.62
C GLU A 83 -12.27 -0.24 4.51
N LEU A 84 -13.07 -1.03 5.19
CA LEU A 84 -12.75 -2.41 5.55
C LEU A 84 -13.43 -3.46 4.64
N GLY A 85 -13.83 -3.07 3.41
CA GLY A 85 -14.45 -3.99 2.47
C GLY A 85 -15.71 -4.65 3.04
N ALA A 86 -15.72 -5.97 3.08
CA ALA A 86 -16.85 -6.75 3.59
C ALA A 86 -16.92 -6.82 5.13
N PHE A 87 -15.92 -6.31 5.85
CA PHE A 87 -15.90 -6.35 7.32
C PHE A 87 -16.82 -5.27 7.93
N PRO A 88 -17.82 -5.65 8.75
CA PRO A 88 -18.68 -4.66 9.39
C PRO A 88 -17.97 -4.01 10.57
N PHE A 89 -17.58 -2.75 10.44
CA PHE A 89 -16.98 -2.01 11.56
C PHE A 89 -18.04 -1.61 12.59
N LEU A 90 -18.07 -2.32 13.70
CA LEU A 90 -19.00 -2.10 14.83
C LEU A 90 -18.25 -1.69 16.12
N GLY A 91 -17.12 -1.00 15.97
CA GLY A 91 -16.29 -0.55 17.10
C GLY A 91 -15.17 -1.52 17.48
N GLU A 92 -15.05 -2.66 16.80
CA GLU A 92 -13.96 -3.62 16.91
C GLU A 92 -13.17 -3.62 15.59
N THR A 93 -11.86 -3.63 15.66
CA THR A 93 -11.00 -3.69 14.48
C THR A 93 -10.92 -5.11 13.92
N PRO A 94 -10.60 -5.28 12.61
CA PRO A 94 -10.36 -6.61 12.04
C PRO A 94 -9.31 -7.41 12.79
N VAL A 95 -8.20 -6.79 13.22
CA VAL A 95 -7.13 -7.49 13.96
C VAL A 95 -7.62 -7.97 15.32
N GLU A 96 -8.35 -7.14 16.08
CA GLU A 96 -8.96 -7.58 17.35
C GLU A 96 -9.87 -8.78 17.13
N ARG A 97 -10.67 -8.77 16.06
CA ARG A 97 -11.55 -9.87 15.72
C ARG A 97 -10.79 -11.13 15.28
N MET A 98 -9.73 -10.98 14.47
CA MET A 98 -8.85 -12.10 14.08
C MET A 98 -8.28 -12.82 15.30
N LEU A 99 -7.82 -12.03 16.29
CA LEU A 99 -7.25 -12.57 17.53
C LEU A 99 -8.32 -13.25 18.41
N ARG A 100 -9.51 -12.66 18.51
CA ARG A 100 -10.58 -13.18 19.35
C ARG A 100 -11.24 -14.46 18.80
N ASP A 101 -11.48 -14.50 17.49
CA ASP A 101 -12.27 -15.56 16.84
C ASP A 101 -11.41 -16.75 16.37
N GLY A 102 -10.11 -16.79 16.71
CA GLY A 102 -9.22 -17.90 16.37
C GLY A 102 -8.86 -17.96 14.88
N VAL A 103 -9.01 -16.86 14.15
CA VAL A 103 -8.64 -16.79 12.73
C VAL A 103 -7.16 -17.10 12.53
N LEU A 104 -6.30 -16.63 13.46
CA LEU A 104 -4.88 -16.91 13.41
C LEU A 104 -4.58 -18.41 13.54
N ASP A 105 -5.30 -19.15 14.35
CA ASP A 105 -5.09 -20.61 14.51
C ASP A 105 -5.29 -21.34 13.17
N VAL A 106 -6.26 -20.88 12.36
CA VAL A 106 -6.52 -21.45 11.03
C VAL A 106 -5.33 -21.24 10.09
N VAL A 107 -4.76 -20.04 10.04
CA VAL A 107 -3.65 -19.73 9.13
C VAL A 107 -2.32 -20.29 9.62
N LEU A 108 -2.08 -20.29 10.93
CA LEU A 108 -0.86 -20.86 11.53
C LEU A 108 -0.81 -22.39 11.32
N ALA A 109 -1.95 -23.07 11.34
CA ALA A 109 -2.05 -24.50 11.01
C ALA A 109 -1.68 -24.83 9.54
N GLN A 110 -1.57 -23.82 8.66
CA GLN A 110 -1.11 -23.98 7.28
C GLN A 110 0.40 -23.75 7.13
N GLY A 111 1.14 -23.54 8.21
CA GLY A 111 2.59 -23.32 8.20
C GLY A 111 3.00 -21.85 8.02
N LEU A 112 2.06 -20.92 8.18
CA LEU A 112 2.37 -19.50 8.30
C LEU A 112 2.80 -19.16 9.72
N GLU A 113 3.65 -18.15 9.87
CA GLU A 113 4.11 -17.61 11.15
C GLU A 113 3.85 -16.11 11.23
N PRO A 114 3.60 -15.54 12.43
CA PRO A 114 3.53 -14.09 12.61
C PRO A 114 4.82 -13.41 12.13
N HIS A 115 4.69 -12.31 11.42
CA HIS A 115 5.84 -11.52 10.98
C HIS A 115 6.14 -10.40 11.97
N GLU A 116 6.71 -10.79 13.10
CA GLU A 116 7.08 -9.84 14.16
C GLU A 116 8.41 -9.13 13.87
N PRO A 117 8.59 -7.88 14.36
CA PRO A 117 7.69 -7.10 15.21
C PRO A 117 6.66 -6.25 14.41
N TRP A 118 6.47 -6.51 13.12
CA TRP A 118 5.72 -5.66 12.20
C TRP A 118 4.19 -5.70 12.38
N ASN A 119 3.69 -6.52 13.32
CA ASN A 119 2.29 -6.54 13.74
C ASN A 119 1.95 -5.52 14.83
N GLU A 120 2.96 -4.93 15.45
CA GLU A 120 2.73 -3.93 16.50
C GLU A 120 1.94 -2.72 15.97
N GLY A 121 0.82 -2.43 16.63
CA GLY A 121 -0.05 -1.29 16.30
C GLY A 121 -0.83 -1.41 15.00
N ARG A 122 -0.99 -2.61 14.43
CA ARG A 122 -1.88 -2.86 13.29
C ARG A 122 -3.32 -3.00 13.76
N GLU A 123 -4.23 -2.55 12.90
CA GLU A 123 -5.65 -2.52 13.21
C GLU A 123 -6.50 -3.28 12.17
N ALA A 124 -6.16 -3.19 10.90
CA ALA A 124 -6.97 -3.77 9.82
C ALA A 124 -6.35 -5.04 9.22
N THR A 125 -5.03 -5.14 9.17
CA THR A 125 -4.34 -6.28 8.57
C THR A 125 -3.33 -6.91 9.54
N TYR A 126 -3.16 -8.23 9.49
CA TYR A 126 -2.15 -8.93 10.27
C TYR A 126 -1.09 -9.54 9.35
N LEU A 127 0.18 -9.30 9.64
CA LEU A 127 1.29 -9.78 8.83
C LEU A 127 1.73 -11.19 9.22
N LEU A 128 1.88 -12.01 8.21
CA LEU A 128 2.34 -13.38 8.30
C LEU A 128 3.53 -13.58 7.36
N ARG A 129 4.34 -14.59 7.65
CA ARG A 129 5.43 -15.02 6.76
C ARG A 129 5.37 -16.53 6.56
N GLY A 130 5.86 -17.00 5.42
CA GLY A 130 5.90 -18.43 5.10
C GLY A 130 5.89 -18.68 3.61
N LYS A 131 5.37 -19.83 3.22
CA LYS A 131 5.16 -20.20 1.82
C LYS A 131 3.91 -21.06 1.72
N VAL A 132 2.83 -20.48 1.22
CA VAL A 132 1.52 -21.14 1.08
C VAL A 132 0.88 -20.82 -0.26
N ASP A 133 -0.13 -21.58 -0.62
CA ASP A 133 -1.11 -21.24 -1.65
C ASP A 133 -2.20 -20.35 -1.02
N GLU A 134 -2.24 -19.09 -1.37
CA GLU A 134 -3.16 -18.09 -0.83
C GLU A 134 -4.63 -18.48 -1.03
N ALA A 135 -4.95 -18.99 -2.23
CA ALA A 135 -6.32 -19.39 -2.54
C ALA A 135 -6.77 -20.57 -1.65
N ALA A 136 -5.86 -21.54 -1.44
CA ALA A 136 -6.15 -22.67 -0.56
C ALA A 136 -6.33 -22.24 0.90
N VAL A 137 -5.50 -21.32 1.41
CA VAL A 137 -5.62 -20.79 2.78
C VAL A 137 -6.90 -19.97 2.93
N SER A 138 -7.22 -19.09 1.98
CA SER A 138 -8.45 -18.30 1.98
C SER A 138 -9.70 -19.18 1.92
N ALA A 139 -9.68 -20.28 1.16
CA ALA A 139 -10.77 -21.25 1.15
C ALA A 139 -10.95 -21.96 2.51
N ARG A 140 -9.86 -22.23 3.23
CA ARG A 140 -9.94 -22.81 4.60
C ARG A 140 -10.50 -21.81 5.60
N LEU A 141 -10.13 -20.53 5.50
CA LEU A 141 -10.72 -19.46 6.29
C LEU A 141 -12.24 -19.38 6.07
N ALA A 142 -12.67 -19.39 4.81
CA ALA A 142 -14.09 -19.39 4.48
C ALA A 142 -14.82 -20.63 5.03
N ALA A 143 -14.24 -21.82 4.93
CA ALA A 143 -14.79 -23.06 5.47
C ALA A 143 -14.88 -23.07 7.01
N ALA A 144 -13.98 -22.33 7.68
CA ALA A 144 -13.98 -22.11 9.12
C ALA A 144 -14.97 -20.99 9.58
N GLY A 145 -15.70 -20.37 8.65
CA GLY A 145 -16.65 -19.29 8.96
C GLY A 145 -16.07 -17.89 8.92
N HIS A 146 -14.84 -17.73 8.40
CA HIS A 146 -14.11 -16.45 8.34
C HIS A 146 -14.01 -15.90 6.91
N SER A 147 -15.06 -16.01 6.11
CA SER A 147 -15.12 -15.50 4.72
C SER A 147 -14.96 -13.97 4.59
N TRP A 148 -14.96 -13.27 5.71
CA TRP A 148 -14.74 -11.82 5.77
C TRP A 148 -13.26 -11.41 5.69
N CYS A 149 -12.33 -12.38 5.76
CA CYS A 149 -10.90 -12.14 5.62
C CYS A 149 -10.26 -13.14 4.63
N GLU A 150 -9.16 -12.72 4.04
CA GLU A 150 -8.39 -13.47 3.05
C GLU A 150 -6.89 -13.25 3.25
N VAL A 151 -6.08 -14.14 2.69
CA VAL A 151 -4.61 -14.00 2.67
C VAL A 151 -4.22 -13.37 1.34
N VAL A 152 -3.39 -12.32 1.39
CA VAL A 152 -2.88 -11.58 0.23
C VAL A 152 -1.37 -11.57 0.27
N ASP A 153 -0.71 -12.02 -0.81
CA ASP A 153 0.75 -11.97 -0.92
C ASP A 153 1.23 -10.50 -1.02
N ASN A 154 2.25 -10.17 -0.25
CA ASN A 154 2.89 -8.85 -0.24
C ASN A 154 4.36 -8.92 -0.71
N GLY A 155 4.75 -10.01 -1.35
CA GLY A 155 6.07 -10.17 -1.96
C GLY A 155 7.05 -11.03 -1.18
N VAL A 156 8.24 -11.18 -1.77
CA VAL A 156 9.29 -12.12 -1.34
C VAL A 156 10.25 -11.49 -0.34
N LEU A 157 10.56 -12.21 0.73
CA LEU A 157 11.60 -11.83 1.69
C LEU A 157 13.01 -12.10 1.12
N ARG A 158 13.98 -11.24 1.42
CA ARG A 158 15.40 -11.41 1.03
C ARG A 158 16.00 -12.75 1.44
N ARG A 159 15.50 -13.37 2.49
CA ARG A 159 15.97 -14.68 3.02
C ARG A 159 15.14 -15.86 2.54
N GLY A 160 14.29 -15.64 1.53
CA GLY A 160 13.33 -16.63 1.04
C GLY A 160 12.02 -16.65 1.84
N GLY A 161 10.97 -17.19 1.21
CA GLY A 161 9.60 -17.11 1.72
C GLY A 161 8.92 -15.79 1.33
N HIS A 162 7.64 -15.70 1.66
CA HIS A 162 6.80 -14.54 1.36
C HIS A 162 6.31 -13.87 2.62
N VAL A 163 5.95 -12.59 2.52
CA VAL A 163 5.13 -11.88 3.49
C VAL A 163 3.71 -11.84 2.98
N TYR A 164 2.78 -12.16 3.84
CA TYR A 164 1.35 -12.10 3.55
C TYR A 164 0.66 -11.14 4.48
N HIS A 165 -0.38 -10.48 3.97
CA HIS A 165 -1.38 -9.83 4.80
C HIS A 165 -2.60 -10.75 4.97
N LEU A 166 -3.00 -11.01 6.18
CA LEU A 166 -4.34 -11.43 6.49
C LEU A 166 -5.19 -10.16 6.57
N ALA A 167 -6.08 -9.97 5.60
CA ALA A 167 -6.79 -8.71 5.38
C ALA A 167 -8.30 -8.92 5.23
N PRO A 168 -9.13 -7.92 5.49
CA PRO A 168 -10.56 -7.98 5.16
C PRO A 168 -10.77 -8.19 3.66
N THR A 169 -11.68 -9.11 3.32
CA THR A 169 -11.99 -9.46 1.93
C THR A 169 -12.48 -8.25 1.14
N GLY A 170 -11.94 -8.10 -0.07
CA GLY A 170 -12.28 -7.01 -0.97
C GLY A 170 -11.55 -5.70 -0.70
N THR A 171 -10.54 -5.72 0.18
CA THR A 171 -9.61 -4.59 0.35
C THR A 171 -8.37 -4.76 -0.53
N GLY A 172 -7.50 -3.75 -0.56
CA GLY A 172 -6.29 -3.75 -1.36
C GLY A 172 -5.90 -2.32 -1.76
N LYS A 173 -4.71 -2.12 -2.34
CA LYS A 173 -4.24 -0.80 -2.77
C LYS A 173 -5.22 -0.14 -3.76
N ALA A 174 -5.71 -0.88 -4.74
CA ALA A 174 -6.70 -0.41 -5.73
C ALA A 174 -8.02 0.02 -5.07
N HIS A 175 -8.52 -0.74 -4.10
CA HIS A 175 -9.68 -0.36 -3.31
C HIS A 175 -9.44 0.98 -2.59
N GLY A 176 -8.32 1.11 -1.88
CA GLY A 176 -7.96 2.34 -1.18
C GLY A 176 -7.88 3.55 -2.10
N VAL A 177 -7.21 3.44 -3.25
CA VAL A 177 -7.13 4.50 -4.27
C VAL A 177 -8.52 4.91 -4.76
N ARG A 178 -9.36 3.94 -5.09
CA ARG A 178 -10.74 4.18 -5.57
C ARG A 178 -11.59 4.91 -4.54
N VAL A 179 -11.49 4.52 -3.27
CA VAL A 179 -12.21 5.15 -2.16
C VAL A 179 -11.71 6.56 -1.91
N ASP A 180 -10.38 6.78 -1.87
CA ASP A 180 -9.79 8.11 -1.68
C ASP A 180 -10.23 9.08 -2.78
N ARG A 181 -10.14 8.66 -4.04
CA ARG A 181 -10.61 9.45 -5.18
C ARG A 181 -12.07 9.86 -5.05
N ARG A 182 -12.96 8.91 -4.72
CA ARG A 182 -14.39 9.19 -4.57
C ARG A 182 -14.65 10.16 -3.43
N HIS A 183 -13.97 9.98 -2.30
CA HIS A 183 -14.13 10.84 -1.14
C HIS A 183 -13.75 12.28 -1.42
N HIS A 184 -12.68 12.49 -2.19
CA HIS A 184 -12.18 13.82 -2.55
C HIS A 184 -12.74 14.35 -3.88
N GLY A 185 -13.63 13.64 -4.55
CA GLY A 185 -14.21 14.05 -5.84
C GLY A 185 -13.17 14.15 -6.97
N ILE A 186 -12.09 13.35 -6.92
CA ILE A 186 -10.99 13.39 -7.88
C ILE A 186 -11.34 12.51 -9.08
N ALA A 187 -11.31 13.08 -10.30
CA ALA A 187 -11.51 12.31 -11.51
C ALA A 187 -10.35 11.34 -11.75
N ARG A 188 -10.65 10.17 -12.32
CA ARG A 188 -9.62 9.17 -12.65
C ARG A 188 -8.51 9.77 -13.50
N ALA A 189 -8.86 10.55 -14.52
CA ALA A 189 -7.92 11.17 -15.45
C ALA A 189 -6.93 12.15 -14.79
N ASP A 190 -7.26 12.66 -13.60
CA ASP A 190 -6.45 13.64 -12.87
C ASP A 190 -5.52 12.97 -11.84
N THR A 191 -5.29 11.66 -11.99
CA THR A 191 -4.50 10.89 -11.03
C THR A 191 -3.41 10.06 -11.70
N VAL A 192 -2.29 9.92 -10.99
CA VAL A 192 -1.17 9.04 -11.34
C VAL A 192 -0.92 8.08 -10.20
N TYR A 193 -0.55 6.84 -10.51
CA TYR A 193 -0.04 5.87 -9.53
C TYR A 193 1.40 5.51 -9.87
N ILE A 194 2.27 5.38 -8.86
CA ILE A 194 3.66 4.97 -9.01
C ILE A 194 3.92 3.79 -8.05
N GLY A 195 4.45 2.68 -8.58
CA GLY A 195 4.76 1.48 -7.80
C GLY A 195 5.91 0.66 -8.37
N ASP A 196 6.18 -0.51 -7.79
CA ASP A 196 7.26 -1.40 -8.22
C ASP A 196 6.83 -2.87 -8.34
N ALA A 197 5.63 -3.23 -7.93
CA ALA A 197 5.17 -4.62 -7.84
C ALA A 197 3.88 -4.88 -8.65
N ALA A 198 3.57 -6.15 -8.88
CA ALA A 198 2.33 -6.56 -9.53
C ALA A 198 1.07 -6.05 -8.78
N SER A 199 1.12 -5.98 -7.45
CA SER A 199 0.03 -5.44 -6.62
C SER A 199 -0.24 -3.95 -6.88
N ASP A 200 0.74 -3.20 -7.40
CA ASP A 200 0.60 -1.79 -7.76
C ASP A 200 -0.11 -1.64 -9.11
N LEU A 201 0.18 -2.54 -10.05
CA LEU A 201 -0.51 -2.56 -11.34
C LEU A 201 -2.02 -2.80 -11.22
N ALA A 202 -2.48 -3.43 -10.13
CA ALA A 202 -3.90 -3.54 -9.83
C ALA A 202 -4.59 -2.17 -9.70
N CYS A 203 -3.84 -1.08 -9.43
CA CYS A 203 -4.36 0.27 -9.36
C CYS A 203 -4.58 0.93 -10.73
N ALA A 204 -4.06 0.35 -11.83
CA ALA A 204 -4.05 0.97 -13.15
C ALA A 204 -5.46 1.32 -13.67
N ASP A 205 -6.45 0.49 -13.37
CA ASP A 205 -7.83 0.74 -13.77
C ASP A 205 -8.50 1.88 -12.97
N ASP A 206 -7.93 2.22 -11.82
CA ASP A 206 -8.47 3.24 -10.91
C ASP A 206 -7.78 4.61 -11.05
N VAL A 207 -6.75 4.74 -11.89
CA VAL A 207 -6.00 5.99 -12.12
C VAL A 207 -5.91 6.36 -13.59
N GLY A 208 -5.54 7.61 -13.90
CA GLY A 208 -5.31 8.08 -15.27
C GLY A 208 -4.08 7.44 -15.89
N GLU A 209 -2.99 7.43 -15.13
CA GLU A 209 -1.73 6.80 -15.53
C GLU A 209 -1.15 5.97 -14.38
N CYS A 210 -0.50 4.86 -14.73
CA CYS A 210 0.23 4.02 -13.79
C CYS A 210 1.67 3.86 -14.28
N TRP A 211 2.63 4.04 -13.37
CA TRP A 211 4.07 3.99 -13.63
C TRP A 211 4.75 2.95 -12.75
N LEU A 212 5.71 2.24 -13.31
CA LEU A 212 6.64 1.40 -12.55
C LEU A 212 7.99 2.10 -12.43
N VAL A 213 8.59 2.09 -11.24
CA VAL A 213 9.96 2.55 -11.03
C VAL A 213 10.98 1.56 -11.61
N GLY A 214 12.21 2.03 -11.89
CA GLY A 214 13.24 1.27 -12.59
C GLY A 214 13.63 -0.06 -11.95
N ASN A 215 13.46 -0.20 -10.63
CA ASN A 215 13.73 -1.46 -9.89
C ASN A 215 12.54 -2.41 -9.83
N ALA A 216 11.40 -2.10 -10.43
CA ALA A 216 10.26 -3.01 -10.48
C ALA A 216 10.65 -4.34 -11.14
N GLU A 217 9.96 -5.41 -10.78
CA GLU A 217 10.20 -6.76 -11.29
C GLU A 217 10.33 -6.75 -12.83
N PRO A 218 11.41 -7.31 -13.40
CA PRO A 218 11.65 -7.26 -14.84
C PRO A 218 10.57 -7.94 -15.69
N GLU A 219 9.88 -8.93 -15.09
CA GLU A 219 8.82 -9.69 -15.73
C GLU A 219 7.52 -8.90 -15.90
N LEU A 220 7.37 -7.78 -15.19
CA LEU A 220 6.23 -6.90 -15.34
C LEU A 220 6.38 -6.08 -16.63
N ASP A 221 5.73 -6.53 -17.69
CA ASP A 221 5.67 -5.82 -18.98
C ASP A 221 4.67 -4.66 -18.88
N TRP A 222 5.19 -3.46 -18.60
CA TRP A 222 4.40 -2.25 -18.44
C TRP A 222 5.03 -1.08 -19.20
N PRO A 223 4.26 -0.33 -20.03
CA PRO A 223 4.81 0.67 -20.94
C PRO A 223 5.41 1.88 -20.23
N ASN A 224 4.82 2.30 -19.11
CA ASN A 224 5.29 3.44 -18.35
C ASN A 224 6.25 2.97 -17.25
N ARG A 225 7.55 3.03 -17.54
CA ARG A 225 8.61 2.67 -16.59
C ARG A 225 9.65 3.76 -16.53
N THR A 226 10.06 4.15 -15.32
CA THR A 226 11.13 5.14 -15.13
C THR A 226 12.51 4.52 -15.32
N THR A 227 13.51 5.35 -15.57
CA THR A 227 14.92 4.92 -15.59
C THR A 227 15.45 4.78 -14.16
N GLY A 228 15.09 5.73 -13.29
CA GLY A 228 15.48 5.75 -11.89
C GLY A 228 14.80 4.67 -11.06
N ALA A 229 15.53 4.18 -10.09
CA ALA A 229 15.04 3.22 -9.10
C ALA A 229 14.52 3.95 -7.85
N HIS A 230 13.54 3.38 -7.17
CA HIS A 230 13.03 3.91 -5.90
C HIS A 230 12.66 5.40 -5.99
N GLY A 231 13.09 6.21 -5.01
CA GLY A 231 12.83 7.64 -4.95
C GLY A 231 13.28 8.42 -6.19
N ASP A 232 14.33 7.98 -6.90
CA ASP A 232 14.79 8.61 -8.14
C ASP A 232 13.75 8.41 -9.26
N GLY A 233 13.16 7.22 -9.36
CA GLY A 233 12.08 6.95 -10.30
C GLY A 233 10.81 7.73 -9.95
N VAL A 234 10.49 7.86 -8.68
CA VAL A 234 9.38 8.71 -8.23
C VAL A 234 9.64 10.16 -8.63
N ALA A 235 10.85 10.68 -8.38
CA ALA A 235 11.21 12.04 -8.76
C ALA A 235 11.07 12.30 -10.27
N GLU A 236 11.47 11.34 -11.13
CA GLU A 236 11.29 11.44 -12.58
C GLU A 236 9.82 11.71 -12.97
N VAL A 237 8.88 10.96 -12.40
CA VAL A 237 7.45 11.14 -12.69
C VAL A 237 6.94 12.47 -12.15
N LEU A 238 7.31 12.83 -10.92
CA LEU A 238 6.89 14.10 -10.31
C LEU A 238 7.40 15.32 -11.09
N GLU A 239 8.65 15.28 -11.55
CA GLU A 239 9.25 16.35 -12.38
C GLU A 239 8.54 16.49 -13.73
N GLN A 240 8.12 15.38 -14.37
CA GLN A 240 7.32 15.42 -15.60
C GLN A 240 5.95 16.08 -15.41
N LEU A 241 5.35 15.93 -14.22
CA LEU A 241 4.07 16.58 -13.89
C LEU A 241 4.23 18.08 -13.60
N LEU A 242 5.43 18.50 -13.21
CA LEU A 242 5.75 19.91 -12.89
C LEU A 242 6.21 20.72 -14.11
N ALA A 243 6.58 20.06 -15.21
CA ALA A 243 7.05 20.70 -16.46
C ALA A 243 5.87 21.19 -17.31
#